data_a4e865bc4757d4173a87108681b91489
#
_entry.id   a4e865bc4757d4173a87108681b91489
#
_cell.length_a   1.000
_cell.length_b   1.000
_cell.length_c   1.000
_cell.angle_alpha   90.00
_cell.angle_beta   90.00
_cell.angle_gamma   90.00
#
_symmetry.space_group_name_H-M   'P 1'
#
loop_
_entity.id
_entity.type
_entity.pdbx_description
1 polymer ?
#
loop_
_entity_poly.entity_id
_entity_poly.type
_entity_poly.pdbx_seq_one_letter_code
_entity_poly.pdbx_strand_id
1 'polypeptide(L)'
;CNHCVHVEKDILNKRWFLKPRPAELNEVLDKIRNTGKKKPYDCVIGLSGGVDSSYLAYLVVKEFKLRPLAVHVDAGWNSEIAVANIENIVRKLGIDLYTEVIDWEEVQDLQRAYIRAGVANQDVPQDHAFFTVLYRITKEKNIPYFLSGGNFATESILPISWGYNAMDSMNLRAIHKKFGERQLNKYHTLGTIKNYIYYSTIYNLKRIRPLDYV
;
A
#
# COMPACT_ATOMS: atom_id res chain seq x y z
N CYS A 1 -19.70 7.02 21.68
CA CYS A 1 -19.86 7.58 20.33
C CYS A 1 -19.90 6.43 19.30
N ASN A 2 -20.26 6.73 18.06
CA ASN A 2 -20.35 5.71 16.98
C ASN A 2 -19.03 4.96 16.78
N HIS A 3 -17.90 5.62 16.94
CA HIS A 3 -16.59 4.99 16.87
C HIS A 3 -16.38 3.96 17.99
N CYS A 4 -16.72 4.29 19.24
CA CYS A 4 -16.62 3.35 20.37
C CYS A 4 -17.48 2.10 20.11
N VAL A 5 -18.70 2.28 19.61
CA VAL A 5 -19.59 1.16 19.26
C VAL A 5 -19.01 0.28 18.17
N HIS A 6 -18.39 0.90 17.16
CA HIS A 6 -17.68 0.16 16.10
C HIS A 6 -16.48 -0.61 16.68
N VAL A 7 -15.66 0.03 17.50
CA VAL A 7 -14.53 -0.64 18.17
C VAL A 7 -15.00 -1.83 18.99
N GLU A 8 -16.02 -1.65 19.81
CA GLU A 8 -16.54 -2.76 20.66
C GLU A 8 -17.12 -3.91 19.82
N LYS A 9 -17.99 -3.61 18.85
CA LYS A 9 -18.72 -4.64 18.10
C LYS A 9 -17.88 -5.27 17.00
N ASP A 10 -17.13 -4.49 16.27
CA ASP A 10 -16.47 -4.96 15.03
C ASP A 10 -14.98 -5.22 15.21
N ILE A 11 -14.33 -4.53 16.16
CA ILE A 11 -12.90 -4.67 16.39
C ILE A 11 -12.63 -5.63 17.53
N LEU A 12 -13.10 -5.33 18.75
CA LEU A 12 -12.78 -6.13 19.92
C LEU A 12 -13.43 -7.51 19.89
N ASN A 13 -14.64 -7.62 19.33
CA ASN A 13 -15.29 -8.94 19.22
C ASN A 13 -14.65 -9.86 18.20
N LYS A 14 -14.02 -9.33 17.17
CA LYS A 14 -13.32 -10.14 16.17
C LYS A 14 -11.97 -10.68 16.64
N ARG A 15 -11.31 -10.05 17.57
CA ARG A 15 -10.06 -10.41 18.30
C ARG A 15 -9.05 -11.35 17.61
N TRP A 16 -9.28 -11.69 16.36
CA TRP A 16 -8.41 -12.60 15.61
C TRP A 16 -7.00 -12.00 15.43
N PHE A 17 -6.92 -10.67 15.34
CA PHE A 17 -5.67 -9.93 15.18
C PHE A 17 -4.88 -9.79 16.51
N LEU A 18 -5.49 -10.11 17.66
CA LEU A 18 -4.82 -10.10 18.96
C LEU A 18 -4.13 -11.44 19.28
N LYS A 19 -4.30 -12.45 18.43
CA LYS A 19 -3.69 -13.77 18.61
C LYS A 19 -2.76 -14.06 17.44
N PRO A 20 -1.49 -14.38 17.70
CA PRO A 20 -0.59 -14.85 16.64
C PRO A 20 -1.20 -16.05 15.92
N ARG A 21 -1.09 -16.04 14.58
CA ARG A 21 -1.61 -17.10 13.70
C ARG A 21 -0.53 -17.65 12.78
N PRO A 22 0.54 -18.23 13.34
CA PRO A 22 1.69 -18.66 12.56
C PRO A 22 1.36 -19.76 11.56
N ALA A 23 0.43 -20.64 11.86
CA ALA A 23 0.02 -21.71 10.94
C ALA A 23 -0.63 -21.13 9.67
N GLU A 24 -1.59 -20.22 9.83
CA GLU A 24 -2.25 -19.56 8.69
C GLU A 24 -1.24 -18.74 7.87
N LEU A 25 -0.31 -18.03 8.54
CA LEU A 25 0.75 -17.31 7.87
C LEU A 25 1.62 -18.24 7.03
N ASN A 26 2.05 -19.37 7.59
CA ASN A 26 2.89 -20.34 6.89
C ASN A 26 2.20 -20.91 5.63
N GLU A 27 0.91 -21.21 5.70
CA GLU A 27 0.16 -21.64 4.50
C GLU A 27 0.17 -20.58 3.39
N VAL A 28 0.03 -19.31 3.77
CA VAL A 28 0.10 -18.19 2.81
C VAL A 28 1.51 -18.05 2.23
N LEU A 29 2.53 -18.13 3.07
CA LEU A 29 3.93 -18.06 2.64
C LEU A 29 4.30 -19.19 1.69
N ASP A 30 3.79 -20.41 1.92
CA ASP A 30 4.01 -21.55 1.03
C ASP A 30 3.36 -21.34 -0.34
N LYS A 31 2.16 -20.78 -0.39
CA LYS A 31 1.51 -20.39 -1.65
C LYS A 31 2.33 -19.35 -2.42
N ILE A 32 2.88 -18.35 -1.72
CA ILE A 32 3.76 -17.33 -2.31
C ILE A 32 5.02 -17.98 -2.90
N ARG A 33 5.74 -18.80 -2.12
CA ARG A 33 6.94 -19.53 -2.57
C ARG A 33 6.66 -20.39 -3.80
N ASN A 34 5.57 -21.15 -3.77
CA ASN A 34 5.21 -22.04 -4.87
C ASN A 34 4.90 -21.25 -6.17
N THR A 35 4.25 -20.10 -6.05
CA THR A 35 3.95 -19.23 -7.18
C THR A 35 5.20 -18.55 -7.74
N GLY A 36 6.18 -18.25 -6.88
CA GLY A 36 7.42 -17.57 -7.22
C GLY A 36 8.54 -18.47 -7.73
N LYS A 37 8.44 -19.83 -7.64
CA LYS A 37 9.54 -20.77 -7.92
C LYS A 37 10.28 -20.56 -9.25
N LYS A 38 9.58 -20.12 -10.28
CA LYS A 38 10.15 -19.90 -11.64
C LYS A 38 10.26 -18.42 -12.00
N LYS A 39 10.18 -17.53 -11.00
CA LYS A 39 10.18 -16.08 -11.19
C LYS A 39 11.38 -15.47 -10.44
N PRO A 40 11.84 -14.29 -10.86
CA PRO A 40 12.93 -13.59 -10.15
C PRO A 40 12.52 -13.20 -8.73
N TYR A 41 11.23 -12.91 -8.50
CA TYR A 41 10.68 -12.49 -7.21
C TYR A 41 9.47 -13.32 -6.82
N ASP A 42 9.30 -13.52 -5.51
CA ASP A 42 8.17 -14.23 -4.92
C ASP A 42 6.99 -13.29 -4.65
N CYS A 43 7.30 -12.06 -4.27
CA CYS A 43 6.31 -11.03 -3.90
C CYS A 43 6.82 -9.62 -4.18
N VAL A 44 5.91 -8.65 -4.16
CA VAL A 44 6.21 -7.22 -4.12
C VAL A 44 6.00 -6.71 -2.70
N ILE A 45 6.84 -5.81 -2.22
CA ILE A 45 6.66 -5.07 -0.97
C ILE A 45 6.70 -3.57 -1.24
N GLY A 46 5.86 -2.79 -0.56
CA GLY A 46 5.99 -1.34 -0.54
C GLY A 46 7.04 -0.92 0.49
N LEU A 47 7.93 0.00 0.12
CA LEU A 47 8.99 0.48 1.00
C LEU A 47 8.98 2.01 1.08
N SER A 48 8.51 2.54 2.22
CA SER A 48 8.41 3.99 2.47
C SER A 48 9.55 4.55 3.31
N GLY A 49 10.43 3.70 3.86
CA GLY A 49 11.46 4.09 4.83
C GLY A 49 10.94 4.30 6.26
N GLY A 50 9.64 4.13 6.49
CA GLY A 50 9.02 4.10 7.81
C GLY A 50 9.22 2.76 8.52
N VAL A 51 8.95 2.70 9.83
CA VAL A 51 9.23 1.54 10.69
C VAL A 51 8.52 0.28 10.23
N ASP A 52 7.23 0.35 9.89
CA ASP A 52 6.43 -0.82 9.54
C ASP A 52 6.88 -1.45 8.21
N SER A 53 7.11 -0.61 7.18
CA SER A 53 7.62 -1.09 5.89
C SER A 53 9.04 -1.64 5.98
N SER A 54 9.87 -1.06 6.86
CA SER A 54 11.23 -1.51 7.12
C SER A 54 11.24 -2.86 7.85
N TYR A 55 10.41 -2.99 8.86
CA TYR A 55 10.25 -4.24 9.61
C TYR A 55 9.66 -5.35 8.74
N LEU A 56 8.66 -5.01 7.91
CA LEU A 56 8.14 -5.95 6.92
C LEU A 56 9.25 -6.46 5.99
N ALA A 57 10.08 -5.57 5.44
CA ALA A 57 11.19 -5.95 4.56
C ALA A 57 12.15 -6.94 5.27
N TYR A 58 12.49 -6.65 6.53
CA TYR A 58 13.29 -7.54 7.35
C TYR A 58 12.63 -8.92 7.50
N LEU A 59 11.37 -8.98 7.91
CA LEU A 59 10.64 -10.25 8.09
C LEU A 59 10.58 -11.05 6.79
N VAL A 60 10.24 -10.40 5.68
CA VAL A 60 10.10 -11.06 4.37
C VAL A 60 11.40 -11.73 3.94
N VAL A 61 12.53 -11.06 4.13
CA VAL A 61 13.84 -11.59 3.71
C VAL A 61 14.44 -12.54 4.76
N LYS A 62 14.47 -12.13 6.04
CA LYS A 62 15.23 -12.85 7.06
C LYS A 62 14.44 -13.97 7.72
N GLU A 63 13.14 -13.77 7.96
CA GLU A 63 12.31 -14.77 8.64
C GLU A 63 11.56 -15.65 7.63
N PHE A 64 10.88 -15.02 6.66
CA PHE A 64 10.07 -15.76 5.69
C PHE A 64 10.89 -16.34 4.53
N LYS A 65 12.16 -15.90 4.36
CA LYS A 65 13.06 -16.38 3.31
C LYS A 65 12.47 -16.24 1.90
N LEU A 66 11.73 -15.15 1.66
CA LEU A 66 11.18 -14.80 0.36
C LEU A 66 12.11 -13.83 -0.37
N ARG A 67 11.96 -13.76 -1.69
CA ARG A 67 12.68 -12.85 -2.59
C ARG A 67 11.75 -11.71 -3.00
N PRO A 68 11.68 -10.59 -2.26
CA PRO A 68 10.83 -9.48 -2.62
C PRO A 68 11.44 -8.59 -3.70
N LEU A 69 10.58 -7.98 -4.52
CA LEU A 69 10.88 -6.73 -5.21
C LEU A 69 10.36 -5.58 -4.32
N ALA A 70 11.24 -4.72 -3.83
CA ALA A 70 10.83 -3.52 -3.12
C ALA A 70 10.39 -2.45 -4.12
N VAL A 71 9.28 -1.79 -3.83
CA VAL A 71 8.75 -0.68 -4.63
C VAL A 71 8.63 0.55 -3.74
N HIS A 72 9.29 1.62 -4.15
CA HIS A 72 9.18 2.93 -3.56
C HIS A 72 8.47 3.89 -4.52
N VAL A 73 7.60 4.72 -4.00
CA VAL A 73 6.91 5.77 -4.77
C VAL A 73 7.28 7.12 -4.20
N ASP A 74 7.98 7.90 -5.00
CA ASP A 74 8.35 9.27 -4.66
C ASP A 74 7.31 10.23 -5.20
N ALA A 75 6.49 10.76 -4.30
CA ALA A 75 5.48 11.78 -4.58
C ALA A 75 5.93 13.19 -4.17
N GLY A 76 7.23 13.41 -3.96
CA GLY A 76 7.81 14.70 -3.61
C GLY A 76 7.78 15.06 -2.11
N TRP A 77 7.32 14.16 -1.24
CA TRP A 77 7.21 14.37 0.21
C TRP A 77 8.24 13.57 1.03
N ASN A 78 9.22 12.96 0.38
CA ASN A 78 10.19 12.13 1.08
C ASN A 78 11.11 12.97 1.97
N SER A 79 11.23 12.59 3.24
CA SER A 79 12.26 13.13 4.11
C SER A 79 13.63 12.48 3.80
N GLU A 80 14.72 13.20 4.06
CA GLU A 80 16.07 12.67 3.92
C GLU A 80 16.28 11.39 4.74
N ILE A 81 15.68 11.33 5.93
CA ILE A 81 15.72 10.15 6.81
C ILE A 81 15.05 8.95 6.15
N ALA A 82 13.88 9.14 5.53
CA ALA A 82 13.17 8.07 4.85
C ALA A 82 13.98 7.53 3.67
N VAL A 83 14.57 8.41 2.87
CA VAL A 83 15.44 8.03 1.74
C VAL A 83 16.66 7.24 2.22
N ALA A 84 17.35 7.75 3.24
CA ALA A 84 18.50 7.06 3.84
C ALA A 84 18.13 5.68 4.41
N ASN A 85 16.95 5.56 5.04
CA ASN A 85 16.44 4.29 5.54
C ASN A 85 16.19 3.29 4.39
N ILE A 86 15.56 3.72 3.30
CA ILE A 86 15.32 2.87 2.12
C ILE A 86 16.63 2.34 1.58
N GLU A 87 17.61 3.22 1.34
CA GLU A 87 18.93 2.83 0.85
C GLU A 87 19.61 1.81 1.77
N ASN A 88 19.61 2.08 3.07
CA ASN A 88 20.23 1.19 4.06
C ASN A 88 19.57 -0.19 4.11
N ILE A 89 18.22 -0.25 4.02
CA ILE A 89 17.47 -1.50 4.03
C ILE A 89 17.77 -2.31 2.77
N VAL A 90 17.66 -1.70 1.61
CA VAL A 90 17.94 -2.34 0.32
C VAL A 90 19.34 -2.94 0.30
N ARG A 91 20.35 -2.15 0.71
CA ARG A 91 21.73 -2.58 0.76
C ARG A 91 21.97 -3.72 1.78
N LYS A 92 21.44 -3.60 3.00
CA LYS A 92 21.64 -4.60 4.08
C LYS A 92 20.90 -5.90 3.84
N LEU A 93 19.75 -5.85 3.18
CA LEU A 93 18.96 -7.04 2.88
C LEU A 93 19.33 -7.65 1.52
N GLY A 94 20.03 -6.92 0.65
CA GLY A 94 20.40 -7.37 -0.69
C GLY A 94 19.18 -7.58 -1.59
N ILE A 95 18.22 -6.66 -1.54
CA ILE A 95 16.98 -6.73 -2.32
C ILE A 95 16.97 -5.69 -3.43
N ASP A 96 16.27 -5.99 -4.51
CA ASP A 96 16.09 -5.04 -5.61
C ASP A 96 15.05 -3.99 -5.27
N LEU A 97 15.31 -2.75 -5.69
CA LEU A 97 14.42 -1.60 -5.52
C LEU A 97 13.96 -1.07 -6.89
N TYR A 98 12.65 -0.91 -7.03
CA TYR A 98 12.04 -0.12 -8.08
C TYR A 98 11.52 1.19 -7.49
N THR A 99 11.97 2.32 -8.03
CA THR A 99 11.48 3.65 -7.63
C THR A 99 10.67 4.27 -8.75
N GLU A 100 9.46 4.68 -8.43
CA GLU A 100 8.61 5.50 -9.31
C GLU A 100 8.56 6.92 -8.80
N VAL A 101 8.95 7.86 -9.64
CA VAL A 101 8.83 9.30 -9.34
C VAL A 101 7.55 9.83 -9.98
N ILE A 102 6.65 10.32 -9.15
CA ILE A 102 5.39 10.92 -9.63
C ILE A 102 5.62 12.38 -10.00
N ASP A 103 4.92 12.86 -11.03
CA ASP A 103 5.00 14.25 -11.44
C ASP A 103 4.58 15.20 -10.30
N TRP A 104 5.54 15.94 -9.78
CA TRP A 104 5.34 16.82 -8.63
C TRP A 104 4.30 17.90 -8.85
N GLU A 105 4.25 18.48 -10.05
CA GLU A 105 3.30 19.56 -10.33
C GLU A 105 1.85 19.08 -10.28
N GLU A 106 1.60 17.88 -10.79
CA GLU A 106 0.27 17.26 -10.74
C GLU A 106 -0.11 16.81 -9.32
N VAL A 107 0.83 16.22 -8.56
CA VAL A 107 0.59 15.85 -7.16
C VAL A 107 0.32 17.08 -6.31
N GLN A 108 1.10 18.15 -6.49
CA GLN A 108 0.92 19.39 -5.76
C GLN A 108 -0.46 20.01 -6.02
N ASP A 109 -0.89 20.05 -7.28
CA ASP A 109 -2.21 20.58 -7.64
C ASP A 109 -3.33 19.74 -7.03
N LEU A 110 -3.19 18.42 -7.11
CA LEU A 110 -4.15 17.49 -6.53
C LEU A 110 -4.21 17.66 -4.99
N GLN A 111 -3.06 17.81 -4.33
CA GLN A 111 -2.98 18.04 -2.89
C GLN A 111 -3.65 19.36 -2.50
N ARG A 112 -3.43 20.44 -3.26
CA ARG A 112 -4.12 21.71 -3.08
C ARG A 112 -5.63 21.58 -3.25
N ALA A 113 -6.07 20.79 -4.23
CA ALA A 113 -7.49 20.54 -4.45
C ALA A 113 -8.14 19.84 -3.23
N TYR A 114 -7.44 18.88 -2.62
CA TYR A 114 -7.90 18.22 -1.39
C TYR A 114 -7.97 19.17 -0.19
N ILE A 115 -6.97 20.05 -0.02
CA ILE A 115 -6.98 21.08 1.02
C ILE A 115 -8.16 22.04 0.83
N ARG A 116 -8.39 22.51 -0.40
CA ARG A 116 -9.51 23.40 -0.74
C ARG A 116 -10.87 22.72 -0.56
N ALA A 117 -10.95 21.43 -0.77
CA ALA A 117 -12.16 20.65 -0.55
C ALA A 117 -12.49 20.46 0.93
N GLY A 118 -11.53 20.68 1.84
CA GLY A 118 -11.72 20.56 3.29
C GLY A 118 -12.04 19.13 3.74
N VAL A 119 -11.56 18.11 3.01
CA VAL A 119 -11.77 16.71 3.40
C VAL A 119 -10.84 16.32 4.55
N ALA A 120 -11.28 15.40 5.39
CA ALA A 120 -10.53 15.01 6.58
C ALA A 120 -9.23 14.28 6.26
N ASN A 121 -9.24 13.38 5.27
CA ASN A 121 -8.05 12.64 4.84
C ASN A 121 -7.34 13.36 3.70
N GLN A 122 -6.22 14.00 4.01
CA GLN A 122 -5.38 14.74 3.06
C GLN A 122 -4.35 13.85 2.34
N ASP A 123 -4.14 12.60 2.79
CA ASP A 123 -3.12 11.70 2.25
C ASP A 123 -3.61 10.89 1.05
N VAL A 124 -4.90 10.98 0.72
CA VAL A 124 -5.50 10.22 -0.41
C VAL A 124 -4.72 10.36 -1.73
N PRO A 125 -4.25 11.54 -2.16
CA PRO A 125 -3.47 11.66 -3.38
C PRO A 125 -2.22 10.79 -3.39
N GLN A 126 -1.47 10.79 -2.29
CA GLN A 126 -0.25 10.00 -2.15
C GLN A 126 -0.56 8.50 -2.06
N ASP A 127 -1.53 8.12 -1.23
CA ASP A 127 -1.96 6.73 -1.06
C ASP A 127 -2.45 6.13 -2.38
N HIS A 128 -3.24 6.90 -3.13
CA HIS A 128 -3.76 6.45 -4.42
C HIS A 128 -2.65 6.21 -5.44
N ALA A 129 -1.67 7.13 -5.53
CA ALA A 129 -0.50 6.97 -6.39
C ALA A 129 0.30 5.73 -5.98
N PHE A 130 0.54 5.55 -4.69
CA PHE A 130 1.27 4.41 -4.14
C PHE A 130 0.63 3.08 -4.54
N PHE A 131 -0.67 2.90 -4.29
CA PHE A 131 -1.35 1.66 -4.66
C PHE A 131 -1.43 1.45 -6.17
N THR A 132 -1.61 2.53 -6.94
CA THR A 132 -1.64 2.45 -8.40
C THR A 132 -0.33 1.90 -8.96
N VAL A 133 0.80 2.41 -8.49
CA VAL A 133 2.13 1.94 -8.89
C VAL A 133 2.36 0.50 -8.47
N LEU A 134 2.05 0.16 -7.21
CA LEU A 134 2.20 -1.21 -6.71
C LEU A 134 1.40 -2.23 -7.53
N TYR A 135 0.16 -1.93 -7.85
CA TYR A 135 -0.69 -2.81 -8.65
C TYR A 135 -0.16 -2.95 -10.09
N ARG A 136 0.32 -1.86 -10.68
CA ARG A 136 0.94 -1.89 -11.99
C ARG A 136 2.20 -2.75 -12.00
N ILE A 137 3.11 -2.54 -11.07
CA ILE A 137 4.36 -3.29 -10.99
C ILE A 137 4.12 -4.78 -10.71
N THR A 138 3.18 -5.13 -9.83
CA THR A 138 2.83 -6.55 -9.61
C THR A 138 2.37 -7.22 -10.89
N LYS A 139 1.57 -6.52 -11.70
CA LYS A 139 1.12 -7.02 -13.00
C LYS A 139 2.26 -7.14 -14.01
N GLU A 140 3.04 -6.08 -14.20
CA GLU A 140 4.17 -6.03 -15.15
C GLU A 140 5.21 -7.12 -14.87
N LYS A 141 5.49 -7.37 -13.60
CA LYS A 141 6.42 -8.42 -13.17
C LYS A 141 5.78 -9.80 -13.03
N ASN A 142 4.46 -9.90 -13.28
CA ASN A 142 3.68 -11.12 -13.12
C ASN A 142 3.80 -11.74 -11.72
N ILE A 143 3.72 -10.92 -10.68
CA ILE A 143 3.83 -11.30 -9.27
C ILE A 143 2.48 -11.03 -8.59
N PRO A 144 1.62 -12.04 -8.36
CA PRO A 144 0.25 -11.81 -7.87
C PRO A 144 0.17 -11.52 -6.35
N TYR A 145 1.30 -11.47 -5.66
CA TYR A 145 1.34 -11.22 -4.22
C TYR A 145 1.99 -9.89 -3.89
N PHE A 146 1.25 -9.05 -3.19
CA PHE A 146 1.73 -7.81 -2.61
C PHE A 146 1.67 -7.92 -1.09
N LEU A 147 2.79 -7.75 -0.41
CA LEU A 147 2.87 -7.72 1.05
C LEU A 147 2.94 -6.27 1.53
N SER A 148 2.04 -5.91 2.45
CA SER A 148 1.91 -4.57 3.00
C SER A 148 2.36 -4.56 4.47
N GLY A 149 3.11 -3.52 4.87
CA GLY A 149 3.47 -3.26 6.26
C GLY A 149 2.32 -2.74 7.13
N GLY A 150 1.18 -2.44 6.52
CA GLY A 150 0.00 -2.07 7.26
C GLY A 150 -0.44 -3.15 8.23
N ASN A 151 -0.92 -2.73 9.40
CA ASN A 151 -1.42 -3.64 10.43
C ASN A 151 -2.71 -3.09 11.05
N PHE A 152 -3.52 -4.00 11.56
CA PHE A 152 -4.81 -3.64 12.13
C PHE A 152 -4.67 -2.88 13.45
N ALA A 153 -3.67 -3.22 14.26
CA ALA A 153 -3.53 -2.70 15.60
C ALA A 153 -3.24 -1.18 15.63
N THR A 154 -2.49 -0.67 14.67
CA THR A 154 -2.09 0.75 14.61
C THR A 154 -2.88 1.57 13.59
N GLU A 155 -3.41 0.95 12.53
CA GLU A 155 -4.03 1.68 11.43
C GLU A 155 -5.57 1.69 11.45
N SER A 156 -6.20 0.85 12.27
CA SER A 156 -7.68 0.74 12.30
C SER A 156 -8.35 1.64 13.36
N ILE A 157 -7.65 2.67 13.83
CA ILE A 157 -8.13 3.55 14.91
C ILE A 157 -8.98 4.72 14.41
N LEU A 158 -8.93 5.05 13.12
CA LEU A 158 -9.69 6.19 12.60
C LEU A 158 -11.18 5.83 12.40
N PRO A 159 -12.10 6.73 12.76
CA PRO A 159 -13.51 6.56 12.46
C PRO A 159 -13.74 6.44 10.95
N ILE A 160 -14.57 5.49 10.52
CA ILE A 160 -14.91 5.30 9.11
C ILE A 160 -15.51 6.58 8.49
N SER A 161 -16.23 7.36 9.30
CA SER A 161 -16.84 8.63 8.87
C SER A 161 -15.84 9.76 8.58
N TRP A 162 -14.56 9.60 8.90
CA TRP A 162 -13.55 10.64 8.69
C TRP A 162 -12.88 10.58 7.33
N GLY A 163 -13.08 9.52 6.58
CA GLY A 163 -12.40 9.39 5.31
C GLY A 163 -13.15 8.59 4.29
N TYR A 164 -12.66 8.71 3.08
CA TYR A 164 -13.06 7.90 1.95
C TYR A 164 -11.98 6.87 1.66
N ASN A 165 -12.34 5.83 0.95
CA ASN A 165 -11.37 4.85 0.48
C ASN A 165 -10.38 5.56 -0.46
N ALA A 166 -9.08 5.52 -0.12
CA ALA A 166 -8.02 6.10 -0.93
C ALA A 166 -7.95 5.53 -2.36
N MET A 167 -8.54 4.34 -2.57
CA MET A 167 -8.65 3.71 -3.89
C MET A 167 -9.83 4.23 -4.73
N ASP A 168 -10.67 5.12 -4.20
CA ASP A 168 -11.81 5.66 -4.93
C ASP A 168 -11.35 6.77 -5.91
N SER A 169 -11.05 6.35 -7.13
CA SER A 169 -10.66 7.26 -8.21
C SER A 169 -11.78 8.19 -8.68
N MET A 170 -13.04 7.84 -8.43
CA MET A 170 -14.17 8.70 -8.79
C MET A 170 -14.23 9.90 -7.84
N ASN A 171 -14.10 9.66 -6.54
CA ASN A 171 -14.03 10.73 -5.54
C ASN A 171 -12.81 11.63 -5.78
N LEU A 172 -11.64 11.05 -6.01
CA LEU A 172 -10.41 11.79 -6.32
C LEU A 172 -10.60 12.71 -7.53
N ARG A 173 -11.12 12.18 -8.63
CA ARG A 173 -11.37 12.97 -9.85
C ARG A 173 -12.44 14.04 -9.65
N ALA A 174 -13.48 13.77 -8.86
CA ALA A 174 -14.53 14.75 -8.57
C ALA A 174 -13.98 15.93 -7.76
N ILE A 175 -13.15 15.66 -6.75
CA ILE A 175 -12.47 16.70 -5.96
C ILE A 175 -11.54 17.51 -6.89
N HIS A 176 -10.70 16.84 -7.67
CA HIS A 176 -9.78 17.52 -8.58
C HIS A 176 -10.52 18.35 -9.62
N LYS A 177 -11.57 17.84 -10.24
CA LYS A 177 -12.39 18.57 -11.21
C LYS A 177 -12.97 19.88 -10.66
N LYS A 178 -13.31 19.89 -9.35
CA LYS A 178 -13.93 21.04 -8.69
C LYS A 178 -12.91 22.05 -8.16
N PHE A 179 -11.75 21.61 -7.71
CA PHE A 179 -10.82 22.43 -6.95
C PHE A 179 -9.40 22.46 -7.52
N GLY A 180 -9.06 21.60 -8.48
CA GLY A 180 -7.78 21.59 -9.18
C GLY A 180 -7.72 22.65 -10.28
N GLU A 181 -6.50 23.02 -10.64
CA GLU A 181 -6.20 24.06 -11.65
C GLU A 181 -5.49 23.49 -12.88
N ARG A 182 -4.91 22.28 -12.75
CA ARG A 182 -4.16 21.62 -13.84
C ARG A 182 -4.88 20.39 -14.36
N GLN A 183 -4.45 19.88 -15.51
CA GLN A 183 -4.88 18.57 -15.99
C GLN A 183 -3.96 17.49 -15.44
N LEU A 184 -4.55 16.35 -15.02
CA LEU A 184 -3.79 15.16 -14.60
C LEU A 184 -3.50 14.31 -15.84
N ASN A 185 -2.31 14.46 -16.40
CA ASN A 185 -1.87 13.72 -17.60
C ASN A 185 -0.93 12.56 -17.25
N LYS A 186 -0.08 12.76 -16.26
CA LYS A 186 0.94 11.80 -15.81
C LYS A 186 0.57 11.10 -14.50
N TYR A 187 -0.31 11.72 -13.71
CA TYR A 187 -0.79 11.11 -12.48
C TYR A 187 -1.75 9.96 -12.80
N HIS A 188 -1.24 8.75 -12.63
CA HIS A 188 -2.01 7.55 -12.90
C HIS A 188 -3.00 7.26 -11.76
N THR A 189 -4.24 6.98 -12.13
CA THR A 189 -5.26 6.49 -11.20
C THR A 189 -5.52 5.02 -11.41
N LEU A 190 -5.98 4.32 -10.39
CA LEU A 190 -6.44 2.93 -10.51
C LEU A 190 -7.61 2.77 -11.47
N GLY A 191 -8.08 3.89 -12.02
CA GLY A 191 -9.11 3.93 -13.04
C GLY A 191 -10.48 3.51 -12.51
N THR A 192 -11.30 3.04 -13.42
CA THR A 192 -12.69 2.68 -13.19
C THR A 192 -12.84 1.35 -12.43
N ILE A 193 -14.09 1.03 -12.05
CA ILE A 193 -14.54 -0.29 -11.58
C ILE A 193 -13.94 -1.45 -12.41
N LYS A 194 -13.72 -1.24 -13.71
CA LYS A 194 -13.08 -2.24 -14.58
C LYS A 194 -11.66 -2.63 -14.12
N ASN A 195 -10.84 -1.68 -13.68
CA ASN A 195 -9.49 -1.99 -13.19
C ASN A 195 -9.53 -2.70 -11.84
N TYR A 196 -10.44 -2.31 -10.96
CA TYR A 196 -10.63 -3.00 -9.68
C TYR A 196 -11.04 -4.46 -9.91
N ILE A 197 -12.03 -4.72 -10.77
CA ILE A 197 -12.44 -6.07 -11.15
C ILE A 197 -11.28 -6.81 -11.81
N TYR A 198 -10.53 -6.16 -12.69
CA TYR A 198 -9.39 -6.78 -13.35
C TYR A 198 -8.34 -7.26 -12.33
N TYR A 199 -7.91 -6.41 -11.41
CA TYR A 199 -6.89 -6.79 -10.43
C TYR A 199 -7.39 -7.81 -9.41
N SER A 200 -8.64 -7.71 -8.96
CA SER A 200 -9.18 -8.60 -7.93
C SER A 200 -9.62 -9.96 -8.45
N THR A 201 -10.12 -10.05 -9.68
CA THR A 201 -10.70 -11.28 -10.22
C THR A 201 -9.85 -11.90 -11.32
N ILE A 202 -9.50 -11.12 -12.36
CA ILE A 202 -8.79 -11.65 -13.53
C ILE A 202 -7.31 -11.89 -13.20
N TYR A 203 -6.63 -10.87 -12.67
CA TYR A 203 -5.23 -10.99 -12.26
C TYR A 203 -5.07 -11.68 -10.90
N ASN A 204 -6.12 -11.72 -10.10
CA ASN A 204 -6.17 -12.34 -8.77
C ASN A 204 -5.05 -11.84 -7.84
N LEU A 205 -4.84 -10.51 -7.85
CA LEU A 205 -3.88 -9.86 -6.97
C LEU A 205 -4.30 -10.03 -5.52
N LYS A 206 -3.37 -10.51 -4.69
CA LYS A 206 -3.57 -10.74 -3.27
C LYS A 206 -2.72 -9.80 -2.44
N ARG A 207 -3.39 -8.89 -1.75
CA ARG A 207 -2.76 -8.07 -0.72
C ARG A 207 -2.76 -8.84 0.60
N ILE A 208 -1.58 -9.07 1.15
CA ILE A 208 -1.37 -9.74 2.44
C ILE A 208 -0.77 -8.72 3.41
N ARG A 209 -1.21 -8.76 4.65
CA ARG A 209 -0.64 -7.97 5.76
C ARG A 209 -0.01 -8.93 6.78
N PRO A 210 1.27 -9.29 6.64
CA PRO A 210 1.89 -10.28 7.52
C PRO A 210 1.91 -9.87 8.99
N LEU A 211 1.99 -8.56 9.26
CA LEU A 211 1.99 -8.03 10.64
C LEU A 211 0.66 -8.26 11.39
N ASP A 212 -0.42 -8.63 10.69
CA ASP A 212 -1.68 -9.04 11.32
C ASP A 212 -1.64 -10.49 11.85
N TYR A 213 -0.56 -11.24 11.60
CA TYR A 213 -0.43 -12.66 11.96
C TYR A 213 0.62 -12.94 13.04
N VAL A 214 1.51 -11.96 13.30
CA VAL A 214 2.63 -12.09 14.23
C VAL A 214 2.35 -11.47 15.59
#